data_debd6cb1392a3698490cf32eb2ff6415
#
_entry.id   debd6cb1392a3698490cf32eb2ff6415
#
_cell.length_a   1.000
_cell.length_b   1.000
_cell.length_c   1.000
_cell.angle_alpha   90.00
_cell.angle_beta   90.00
_cell.angle_gamma   90.00
#
_symmetry.space_group_name_H-M   'P 1'
#
loop_
_entity.id
_entity.type
_entity.pdbx_description
1 polymer ?
#
loop_
_entity_poly.entity_id
_entity_poly.type
_entity_poly.pdbx_seq_one_letter_code
_entity_poly.pdbx_strand_id
1 'polypeptide(L)'
;MISMDLSRRKQEHIKAGGDVVAGNKYDHSVNVNNVLNPATDYMLELVKKFKDEALTNNKFNDIVDNLNHYSTNLDEDTIYDLEYKLKAGNRDFEYKRAALLKERIAKKIKLNENSEAAQEIYAYLLSQVCSDFNMHVYPLIKTSSIIQINLLLDERVIKPAQAILGENVLRLLKEDVNGMIYFLTGNCHIKWE
;
A
#
# COMPACT_ATOMS: atom_id res chain seq x y z
N MET A 1 18.54 -1.22 56.30
CA MET A 1 19.65 -1.15 55.33
C MET A 1 19.71 -2.51 54.64
N ILE A 2 19.05 -2.62 53.48
CA ILE A 2 18.95 -3.88 52.72
C ILE A 2 20.07 -3.86 51.69
N SER A 3 21.07 -4.74 51.88
CA SER A 3 22.16 -4.96 50.98
C SER A 3 21.64 -5.66 49.73
N MET A 4 21.65 -4.99 48.58
CA MET A 4 21.48 -5.64 47.27
C MET A 4 22.77 -6.33 46.88
N ASP A 5 22.78 -7.64 47.00
CA ASP A 5 23.87 -8.51 46.49
C ASP A 5 23.72 -8.61 44.94
N LEU A 6 24.51 -7.80 44.25
CA LEU A 6 24.69 -7.88 42.82
C LEU A 6 25.60 -9.04 42.51
N SER A 7 25.10 -10.27 42.38
CA SER A 7 25.85 -11.42 41.94
C SER A 7 26.38 -11.18 40.50
N ARG A 8 27.62 -10.71 40.38
CA ARG A 8 28.34 -10.67 39.11
C ARG A 8 28.56 -12.10 38.64
N ARG A 9 27.76 -12.53 37.65
CA ARG A 9 28.03 -13.81 36.96
C ARG A 9 29.28 -13.65 36.13
N LYS A 10 30.36 -14.38 36.49
CA LYS A 10 31.62 -14.46 35.72
C LYS A 10 31.45 -15.51 34.62
N GLN A 11 31.77 -15.13 33.41
CA GLN A 11 31.90 -16.06 32.28
C GLN A 11 33.39 -16.47 32.19
N GLU A 12 33.73 -17.68 32.60
CA GLU A 12 35.10 -18.21 32.54
C GLU A 12 35.14 -19.46 31.64
N HIS A 13 36.13 -19.51 30.75
CA HIS A 13 36.44 -20.67 29.89
C HIS A 13 35.35 -21.17 28.92
N ILE A 14 34.57 -20.29 28.33
CA ILE A 14 33.55 -20.68 27.34
C ILE A 14 34.18 -20.64 25.94
N LYS A 15 34.30 -21.82 25.28
CA LYS A 15 34.58 -21.91 23.84
C LYS A 15 33.27 -22.09 23.11
N ALA A 16 32.75 -21.02 22.51
CA ALA A 16 31.51 -21.04 21.74
C ALA A 16 31.77 -20.58 20.30
N GLY A 17 31.18 -21.26 19.33
CA GLY A 17 31.19 -20.87 17.92
C GLY A 17 30.15 -19.78 17.56
N GLY A 18 29.57 -19.13 18.57
CA GLY A 18 28.57 -18.08 18.42
C GLY A 18 28.54 -17.16 19.63
N ASP A 19 27.50 -16.30 19.72
CA ASP A 19 27.37 -15.32 20.80
C ASP A 19 27.25 -15.93 22.19
N VAL A 20 28.04 -15.43 23.14
CA VAL A 20 27.96 -15.82 24.55
C VAL A 20 27.31 -14.70 25.34
N VAL A 21 26.17 -14.99 25.99
CA VAL A 21 25.40 -14.03 26.74
C VAL A 21 25.23 -14.45 28.21
N ALA A 22 25.60 -13.57 29.13
CA ALA A 22 25.52 -13.80 30.59
C ALA A 22 24.10 -13.51 31.14
N GLY A 23 23.05 -13.90 30.46
CA GLY A 23 21.68 -13.66 30.85
C GLY A 23 20.69 -14.30 29.89
N ASN A 24 19.41 -13.97 30.02
CA ASN A 24 18.42 -14.43 29.06
C ASN A 24 18.59 -13.69 27.74
N LYS A 25 18.92 -14.44 26.68
CA LYS A 25 18.89 -13.92 25.31
C LYS A 25 17.43 -13.94 24.85
N TYR A 26 16.82 -12.77 24.67
CA TYR A 26 15.56 -12.66 23.94
C TYR A 26 15.93 -12.63 22.46
N ASP A 27 15.66 -13.73 21.77
CA ASP A 27 15.80 -13.81 20.33
C ASP A 27 14.62 -13.09 19.69
N HIS A 28 14.88 -11.89 19.17
CA HIS A 28 13.95 -11.11 18.36
C HIS A 28 14.12 -11.42 16.88
N SER A 29 14.82 -12.49 16.51
CA SER A 29 14.85 -12.93 15.12
C SER A 29 13.44 -13.35 14.74
N VAL A 30 12.78 -12.50 13.97
CA VAL A 30 11.58 -12.88 13.24
C VAL A 30 12.05 -13.91 12.22
N ASN A 31 11.72 -15.16 12.48
CA ASN A 31 11.88 -16.21 11.49
C ASN A 31 10.90 -15.85 10.34
N VAL A 32 11.39 -15.07 9.37
CA VAL A 32 10.67 -14.85 8.13
C VAL A 32 10.75 -16.19 7.40
N ASN A 33 9.92 -17.14 7.85
CA ASN A 33 9.55 -18.22 6.98
C ASN A 33 9.01 -17.54 5.73
N ASN A 34 9.64 -17.77 4.59
CA ASN A 34 9.09 -17.48 3.28
C ASN A 34 7.78 -18.27 3.16
N VAL A 35 6.74 -17.76 3.81
CA VAL A 35 5.37 -18.11 3.47
C VAL A 35 5.24 -17.53 2.07
N LEU A 36 5.28 -18.41 1.07
CA LEU A 36 4.94 -18.08 -0.31
C LEU A 36 3.62 -17.31 -0.22
N ASN A 37 3.71 -15.99 -0.38
CA ASN A 37 2.52 -15.15 -0.38
C ASN A 37 2.01 -15.17 -1.83
N PRO A 38 0.86 -15.80 -2.12
CA PRO A 38 0.33 -15.90 -3.48
C PRO A 38 0.21 -14.53 -4.18
N ALA A 39 -0.03 -13.47 -3.39
CA ALA A 39 -0.05 -12.10 -3.89
C ALA A 39 1.33 -11.63 -4.42
N THR A 40 2.40 -12.06 -3.77
CA THR A 40 3.77 -11.74 -4.21
C THR A 40 4.13 -12.50 -5.48
N ASP A 41 3.75 -13.77 -5.57
CA ASP A 41 4.03 -14.62 -6.75
C ASP A 41 3.27 -14.07 -7.97
N TYR A 42 2.00 -13.74 -7.82
CA TYR A 42 1.22 -13.10 -8.89
C TYR A 42 1.84 -11.78 -9.36
N MET A 43 2.27 -10.94 -8.43
CA MET A 43 2.95 -9.68 -8.79
C MET A 43 4.28 -9.93 -9.52
N LEU A 44 5.05 -10.95 -9.15
CA LEU A 44 6.28 -11.32 -9.85
C LEU A 44 6.01 -11.77 -11.29
N GLU A 45 4.92 -12.51 -11.52
CA GLU A 45 4.49 -12.88 -12.88
C GLU A 45 4.14 -11.64 -13.71
N LEU A 46 3.38 -10.69 -13.14
CA LEU A 46 3.03 -9.45 -13.82
C LEU A 46 4.26 -8.59 -14.15
N VAL A 47 5.22 -8.50 -13.22
CA VAL A 47 6.50 -7.80 -13.46
C VAL A 47 7.27 -8.44 -14.62
N LYS A 48 7.31 -9.78 -14.68
CA LYS A 48 7.94 -10.50 -15.78
C LYS A 48 7.22 -10.23 -17.10
N LYS A 49 5.89 -10.35 -17.12
CA LYS A 49 5.07 -10.05 -18.30
C LYS A 49 5.28 -8.63 -18.78
N PHE A 50 5.32 -7.64 -17.91
CA PHE A 50 5.59 -6.24 -18.25
C PHE A 50 6.96 -6.06 -18.94
N LYS A 51 8.00 -6.75 -18.43
CA LYS A 51 9.34 -6.70 -19.06
C LYS A 51 9.35 -7.34 -20.44
N ASP A 52 8.65 -8.45 -20.61
CA ASP A 52 8.55 -9.16 -21.89
C ASP A 52 7.75 -8.31 -22.91
N GLU A 53 6.67 -7.64 -22.50
CA GLU A 53 5.92 -6.69 -23.34
C GLU A 53 6.79 -5.52 -23.82
N ALA A 54 7.60 -4.95 -22.92
CA ALA A 54 8.51 -3.85 -23.25
C ALA A 54 9.55 -4.25 -24.32
N LEU A 55 9.92 -5.54 -24.37
CA LEU A 55 10.85 -6.06 -25.38
C LEU A 55 10.17 -6.33 -26.74
N THR A 56 8.89 -6.69 -26.74
CA THR A 56 8.18 -7.14 -27.94
C THR A 56 7.46 -6.02 -28.69
N ASN A 57 7.33 -4.83 -28.09
CA ASN A 57 6.62 -3.67 -28.67
C ASN A 57 5.19 -3.98 -29.12
N ASN A 58 4.54 -4.98 -28.54
CA ASN A 58 3.17 -5.34 -28.86
C ASN A 58 2.21 -4.31 -28.28
N LYS A 59 1.35 -3.74 -29.15
CA LYS A 59 0.24 -2.89 -28.73
C LYS A 59 -0.89 -3.79 -28.26
N PHE A 60 -1.16 -3.81 -26.97
CA PHE A 60 -2.35 -4.43 -26.43
C PHE A 60 -3.50 -3.43 -26.53
N ASN A 61 -4.59 -3.82 -27.20
CA ASN A 61 -5.76 -2.96 -27.41
C ASN A 61 -6.85 -3.16 -26.36
N ASP A 62 -6.73 -4.19 -25.51
CA ASP A 62 -7.75 -4.54 -24.55
C ASP A 62 -7.42 -3.92 -23.20
N ILE A 63 -8.27 -2.98 -22.76
CA ILE A 63 -8.26 -2.45 -21.42
C ILE A 63 -8.80 -3.56 -20.51
N VAL A 64 -8.03 -3.92 -19.48
CA VAL A 64 -8.46 -4.95 -18.53
C VAL A 64 -9.72 -4.51 -17.81
N ASP A 65 -10.77 -5.32 -17.87
CA ASP A 65 -12.08 -5.03 -17.25
C ASP A 65 -11.98 -4.63 -15.77
N ASN A 66 -11.03 -5.23 -15.06
CA ASN A 66 -10.77 -4.91 -13.65
C ASN A 66 -10.34 -3.45 -13.43
N LEU A 67 -9.52 -2.90 -14.34
CA LEU A 67 -9.11 -1.49 -14.22
C LEU A 67 -10.26 -0.56 -14.59
N ASN A 68 -11.06 -0.95 -15.58
CA ASN A 68 -12.28 -0.22 -15.95
C ASN A 68 -13.23 -0.11 -14.76
N HIS A 69 -13.39 -1.19 -13.98
CA HIS A 69 -14.19 -1.16 -12.75
C HIS A 69 -13.78 0.01 -11.84
N TYR A 70 -12.48 0.15 -11.54
CA TYR A 70 -12.00 1.24 -10.65
C TYR A 70 -11.95 2.61 -11.31
N SER A 71 -11.99 2.67 -12.63
CA SER A 71 -12.03 3.92 -13.40
C SER A 71 -13.45 4.45 -13.60
N THR A 72 -14.45 3.59 -13.46
CA THR A 72 -15.87 3.96 -13.58
C THR A 72 -16.36 4.61 -12.30
N ASN A 73 -17.14 5.68 -12.44
CA ASN A 73 -17.84 6.29 -11.31
C ASN A 73 -19.05 5.43 -10.94
N LEU A 74 -19.14 5.01 -9.68
CA LEU A 74 -20.24 4.18 -9.19
C LEU A 74 -21.53 4.96 -8.91
N ASP A 75 -21.45 6.28 -8.70
CA ASP A 75 -22.61 7.14 -8.42
C ASP A 75 -22.93 7.98 -9.66
N GLU A 76 -23.71 7.41 -10.60
CA GLU A 76 -24.11 8.12 -11.83
C GLU A 76 -25.10 9.28 -11.56
N ASP A 77 -25.88 9.22 -10.47
CA ASP A 77 -27.00 10.14 -10.19
C ASP A 77 -26.61 11.40 -9.39
N THR A 78 -25.42 11.47 -8.81
CA THR A 78 -24.98 12.59 -7.98
C THR A 78 -23.54 12.97 -8.29
N ILE A 79 -23.34 14.19 -8.77
CA ILE A 79 -22.01 14.78 -9.02
C ILE A 79 -21.35 15.12 -7.67
N TYR A 80 -21.04 14.11 -6.88
CA TYR A 80 -20.15 14.29 -5.72
C TYR A 80 -18.71 14.21 -6.20
N ASP A 81 -18.12 15.38 -6.41
CA ASP A 81 -16.72 15.47 -6.76
C ASP A 81 -15.82 15.13 -5.57
N LEU A 82 -14.51 15.06 -5.83
CA LEU A 82 -13.52 14.80 -4.81
C LEU A 82 -13.59 15.80 -3.65
N GLU A 83 -13.90 17.07 -3.94
CA GLU A 83 -13.99 18.14 -2.94
C GLU A 83 -15.09 17.89 -1.94
N TYR A 84 -16.28 17.58 -2.43
CA TYR A 84 -17.45 17.26 -1.60
C TYR A 84 -17.15 16.07 -0.67
N LYS A 85 -16.58 14.99 -1.22
CA LYS A 85 -16.27 13.76 -0.45
C LYS A 85 -15.21 14.00 0.64
N LEU A 86 -14.19 14.79 0.34
CA LEU A 86 -13.19 15.16 1.35
C LEU A 86 -13.79 16.07 2.42
N LYS A 87 -14.67 17.00 2.04
CA LYS A 87 -15.36 17.88 2.98
C LYS A 87 -16.28 17.08 3.93
N ALA A 88 -16.99 16.08 3.43
CA ALA A 88 -17.81 15.18 4.25
C ALA A 88 -16.98 14.48 5.33
N GLY A 89 -15.71 14.15 5.04
CA GLY A 89 -14.75 13.59 5.99
C GLY A 89 -13.95 14.62 6.82
N ASN A 90 -14.33 15.91 6.80
CA ASN A 90 -13.57 17.00 7.42
C ASN A 90 -12.12 17.12 6.91
N ARG A 91 -11.88 16.80 5.63
CA ARG A 91 -10.57 16.81 4.97
C ARG A 91 -10.48 17.79 3.79
N ASP A 92 -11.33 18.82 3.78
CA ASP A 92 -11.38 19.85 2.75
C ASP A 92 -10.02 20.58 2.57
N PHE A 93 -9.25 20.73 3.63
CA PHE A 93 -7.90 21.32 3.60
C PHE A 93 -6.92 20.51 2.73
N GLU A 94 -7.18 19.24 2.47
CA GLU A 94 -6.35 18.36 1.62
C GLU A 94 -6.72 18.44 0.13
N TYR A 95 -7.85 19.06 -0.22
CA TYR A 95 -8.42 18.99 -1.57
C TYR A 95 -7.41 19.31 -2.69
N LYS A 96 -6.68 20.42 -2.57
CA LYS A 96 -5.71 20.83 -3.61
C LYS A 96 -4.63 19.76 -3.84
N ARG A 97 -4.10 19.20 -2.75
CA ARG A 97 -3.10 18.14 -2.83
C ARG A 97 -3.72 16.85 -3.37
N ALA A 98 -4.90 16.50 -2.90
CA ALA A 98 -5.63 15.31 -3.33
C ALA A 98 -5.94 15.34 -4.83
N ALA A 99 -6.39 16.47 -5.36
CA ALA A 99 -6.65 16.67 -6.78
C ALA A 99 -5.38 16.48 -7.64
N LEU A 100 -4.25 17.07 -7.22
CA LEU A 100 -2.97 16.88 -7.90
C LEU A 100 -2.49 15.42 -7.90
N LEU A 101 -2.63 14.72 -6.77
CA LEU A 101 -2.22 13.32 -6.66
C LEU A 101 -3.14 12.39 -7.45
N LYS A 102 -4.46 12.65 -7.44
CA LYS A 102 -5.43 11.95 -8.29
C LYS A 102 -5.07 12.09 -9.77
N GLU A 103 -4.81 13.32 -10.22
CA GLU A 103 -4.44 13.58 -11.62
C GLU A 103 -3.11 12.91 -12.00
N ARG A 104 -2.14 12.93 -11.09
CA ARG A 104 -0.84 12.29 -11.30
C ARG A 104 -0.97 10.79 -11.54
N ILE A 105 -1.74 10.07 -10.72
CA ILE A 105 -1.92 8.63 -10.91
C ILE A 105 -2.76 8.33 -12.15
N ALA A 106 -3.80 9.10 -12.43
CA ALA A 106 -4.60 8.96 -13.64
C ALA A 106 -3.74 9.10 -14.91
N LYS A 107 -2.81 10.07 -14.94
CA LYS A 107 -1.85 10.22 -16.04
C LYS A 107 -0.90 9.02 -16.16
N LYS A 108 -0.40 8.49 -15.05
CA LYS A 108 0.46 7.30 -15.07
C LYS A 108 -0.27 6.06 -15.61
N ILE A 109 -1.52 5.84 -15.19
CA ILE A 109 -2.36 4.75 -15.70
C ILE A 109 -2.53 4.91 -17.22
N LYS A 110 -2.88 6.12 -17.67
CA LYS A 110 -3.08 6.40 -19.09
C LYS A 110 -1.80 6.24 -19.93
N LEU A 111 -0.65 6.63 -19.39
CA LEU A 111 0.64 6.45 -20.08
C LEU A 111 0.99 4.99 -20.35
N ASN A 112 0.44 4.07 -19.56
CA ASN A 112 0.66 2.64 -19.68
C ASN A 112 -0.58 1.88 -20.21
N GLU A 113 -1.53 2.59 -20.85
CA GLU A 113 -2.80 2.00 -21.31
C GLU A 113 -2.61 0.88 -22.36
N ASN A 114 -1.47 0.86 -23.05
CA ASN A 114 -1.16 -0.12 -24.05
C ASN A 114 -0.37 -1.34 -23.52
N SER A 115 -0.13 -1.44 -22.21
CA SER A 115 0.51 -2.57 -21.56
C SER A 115 -0.50 -3.32 -20.70
N GLU A 116 -0.86 -4.52 -21.10
CA GLU A 116 -1.79 -5.38 -20.34
C GLU A 116 -1.27 -5.64 -18.93
N ALA A 117 0.00 -5.99 -18.78
CA ALA A 117 0.62 -6.24 -17.48
C ALA A 117 0.63 -4.99 -16.60
N ALA A 118 0.88 -3.80 -17.16
CA ALA A 118 0.80 -2.57 -16.37
C ALA A 118 -0.63 -2.29 -15.91
N GLN A 119 -1.63 -2.52 -16.78
CA GLN A 119 -3.04 -2.37 -16.42
C GLN A 119 -3.44 -3.33 -15.30
N GLU A 120 -3.00 -4.59 -15.36
CA GLU A 120 -3.23 -5.56 -14.30
C GLU A 120 -2.54 -5.17 -12.99
N ILE A 121 -1.31 -4.66 -13.03
CA ILE A 121 -0.61 -4.15 -11.83
C ILE A 121 -1.40 -3.00 -11.19
N TYR A 122 -1.88 -2.03 -11.98
CA TYR A 122 -2.69 -0.94 -11.46
C TYR A 122 -4.01 -1.44 -10.87
N ALA A 123 -4.72 -2.34 -11.56
CA ALA A 123 -5.97 -2.91 -11.08
C ALA A 123 -5.78 -3.65 -9.76
N TYR A 124 -4.72 -4.45 -9.65
CA TYR A 124 -4.37 -5.17 -8.43
C TYR A 124 -4.08 -4.22 -7.27
N LEU A 125 -3.27 -3.18 -7.49
CA LEU A 125 -2.95 -2.19 -6.46
C LEU A 125 -4.18 -1.37 -6.03
N LEU A 126 -5.03 -0.95 -6.97
CA LEU A 126 -6.27 -0.24 -6.67
C LEU A 126 -7.21 -1.10 -5.84
N SER A 127 -7.34 -2.40 -6.19
CA SER A 127 -8.12 -3.37 -5.41
C SER A 127 -7.61 -3.49 -3.98
N GLN A 128 -6.29 -3.66 -3.82
CA GLN A 128 -5.67 -3.79 -2.51
C GLN A 128 -5.88 -2.52 -1.66
N VAL A 129 -5.60 -1.34 -2.24
CA VAL A 129 -5.79 -0.05 -1.56
C VAL A 129 -7.25 0.15 -1.14
N CYS A 130 -8.20 -0.19 -2.01
CA CYS A 130 -9.63 -0.09 -1.73
C CYS A 130 -10.06 -1.03 -0.58
N SER A 131 -9.63 -2.28 -0.64
CA SER A 131 -9.91 -3.29 0.37
C SER A 131 -9.34 -2.91 1.74
N ASP A 132 -8.06 -2.56 1.79
CA ASP A 132 -7.37 -2.20 3.03
C ASP A 132 -7.96 -0.93 3.66
N PHE A 133 -8.31 0.06 2.84
CA PHE A 133 -8.99 1.26 3.32
C PHE A 133 -10.34 0.92 3.97
N ASN A 134 -11.17 0.15 3.28
CA ASN A 134 -12.50 -0.21 3.78
C ASN A 134 -12.44 -1.09 5.03
N MET A 135 -11.43 -1.94 5.14
CA MET A 135 -11.26 -2.84 6.28
C MET A 135 -10.66 -2.14 7.51
N HIS A 136 -9.67 -1.29 7.33
CA HIS A 136 -8.85 -0.78 8.43
C HIS A 136 -9.06 0.70 8.75
N VAL A 137 -9.48 1.50 7.79
CA VAL A 137 -9.58 2.96 7.93
C VAL A 137 -11.03 3.40 8.05
N TYR A 138 -11.87 2.99 7.11
CA TYR A 138 -13.26 3.42 7.03
C TYR A 138 -14.04 3.26 8.35
N PRO A 139 -13.95 2.11 9.09
CA PRO A 139 -14.70 1.94 10.34
C PRO A 139 -14.33 2.93 11.44
N LEU A 140 -13.15 3.55 11.33
CA LEU A 140 -12.58 4.43 12.37
C LEU A 140 -12.69 5.93 12.02
N ILE A 141 -13.13 6.28 10.81
CA ILE A 141 -13.17 7.67 10.35
C ILE A 141 -13.97 8.57 11.30
N LYS A 142 -15.14 8.10 11.75
CA LYS A 142 -16.04 8.90 12.62
C LYS A 142 -15.58 9.02 14.07
N THR A 143 -14.70 8.14 14.52
CA THR A 143 -14.32 8.03 15.93
C THR A 143 -12.88 8.42 16.23
N SER A 144 -12.06 8.57 15.19
CA SER A 144 -10.64 8.84 15.34
C SER A 144 -10.27 10.26 14.88
N SER A 145 -9.20 10.80 15.44
CA SER A 145 -8.65 12.06 14.97
C SER A 145 -8.01 11.92 13.57
N ILE A 146 -7.90 13.02 12.85
CA ILE A 146 -7.24 13.05 11.53
C ILE A 146 -5.82 12.48 11.59
N ILE A 147 -5.08 12.76 12.67
CA ILE A 147 -3.72 12.24 12.86
C ILE A 147 -3.75 10.71 12.96
N GLN A 148 -4.67 10.14 13.74
CA GLN A 148 -4.81 8.69 13.86
C GLN A 148 -5.20 8.05 12.52
N ILE A 149 -6.13 8.66 11.78
CA ILE A 149 -6.50 8.19 10.42
C ILE A 149 -5.30 8.23 9.49
N ASN A 150 -4.48 9.29 9.52
CA ASN A 150 -3.29 9.38 8.68
C ASN A 150 -2.23 8.31 9.04
N LEU A 151 -2.07 7.98 10.32
CA LEU A 151 -1.22 6.87 10.75
C LEU A 151 -1.73 5.53 10.24
N LEU A 152 -3.05 5.28 10.36
CA LEU A 152 -3.68 4.06 9.84
C LEU A 152 -3.53 3.95 8.32
N LEU A 153 -3.72 5.04 7.58
CA LEU A 153 -3.47 5.08 6.13
C LEU A 153 -2.04 4.66 5.80
N ASP A 154 -1.06 5.22 6.51
CA ASP A 154 0.35 4.89 6.28
C ASP A 154 0.64 3.42 6.59
N GLU A 155 0.22 2.93 7.75
CA GLU A 155 0.56 1.60 8.25
C GLU A 155 -0.25 0.49 7.57
N ARG A 156 -1.53 0.71 7.27
CA ARG A 156 -2.45 -0.34 6.85
C ARG A 156 -2.80 -0.32 5.36
N VAL A 157 -2.56 0.79 4.68
CA VAL A 157 -2.88 0.93 3.25
C VAL A 157 -1.63 1.18 2.42
N ILE A 158 -0.85 2.22 2.77
CA ILE A 158 0.23 2.68 1.91
C ILE A 158 1.44 1.73 1.99
N LYS A 159 1.91 1.40 3.20
CA LYS A 159 3.06 0.50 3.37
C LYS A 159 2.80 -0.91 2.80
N PRO A 160 1.63 -1.55 3.04
CA PRO A 160 1.31 -2.82 2.40
C PRO A 160 1.31 -2.75 0.88
N ALA A 161 0.68 -1.73 0.28
CA ALA A 161 0.67 -1.54 -1.17
C ALA A 161 2.10 -1.35 -1.73
N GLN A 162 2.98 -0.61 -1.02
CA GLN A 162 4.37 -0.47 -1.42
C GLN A 162 5.16 -1.79 -1.28
N ALA A 163 4.89 -2.60 -0.25
CA ALA A 163 5.54 -3.88 -0.06
C ALA A 163 5.20 -4.88 -1.17
N ILE A 164 3.97 -4.87 -1.66
CA ILE A 164 3.50 -5.71 -2.76
C ILE A 164 4.21 -5.37 -4.08
N LEU A 165 4.56 -4.10 -4.30
CA LEU A 165 5.22 -3.68 -5.55
C LEU A 165 6.53 -4.42 -5.84
N GLY A 166 7.22 -4.93 -4.82
CA GLY A 166 8.46 -5.66 -4.99
C GLY A 166 9.46 -4.92 -5.88
N GLU A 167 9.77 -5.50 -7.06
CA GLU A 167 10.52 -4.81 -8.11
C GLU A 167 9.62 -3.78 -8.80
N ASN A 168 9.69 -2.54 -8.38
CA ASN A 168 8.81 -1.44 -8.78
C ASN A 168 9.08 -0.98 -10.23
N VAL A 169 8.72 -1.81 -11.21
CA VAL A 169 8.93 -1.56 -12.64
C VAL A 169 8.19 -0.34 -13.17
N LEU A 170 7.04 0.00 -12.57
CA LEU A 170 6.25 1.19 -12.93
C LEU A 170 6.75 2.46 -12.24
N ARG A 171 7.79 2.37 -11.42
CA ARG A 171 8.38 3.50 -10.66
C ARG A 171 7.31 4.28 -9.88
N LEU A 172 6.44 3.55 -9.18
CA LEU A 172 5.43 4.15 -8.31
C LEU A 172 6.05 4.57 -6.98
N LEU A 173 5.84 5.83 -6.63
CA LEU A 173 6.29 6.39 -5.37
C LEU A 173 5.20 6.27 -4.31
N LYS A 174 5.54 6.53 -3.03
CA LYS A 174 4.56 6.64 -1.94
C LYS A 174 3.41 7.61 -2.27
N GLU A 175 3.73 8.71 -2.95
CA GLU A 175 2.73 9.68 -3.39
C GLU A 175 1.79 9.14 -4.47
N ASP A 176 2.24 8.21 -5.31
CA ASP A 176 1.38 7.56 -6.30
C ASP A 176 0.36 6.64 -5.63
N VAL A 177 0.77 5.93 -4.57
CA VAL A 177 -0.16 5.13 -3.75
C VAL A 177 -1.17 6.04 -3.03
N ASN A 178 -0.74 7.18 -2.48
CA ASN A 178 -1.67 8.19 -1.97
C ASN A 178 -2.63 8.68 -3.06
N GLY A 179 -2.12 8.87 -4.26
CA GLY A 179 -2.93 9.24 -5.43
C GLY A 179 -4.01 8.22 -5.75
N MET A 180 -3.73 6.92 -5.57
CA MET A 180 -4.72 5.84 -5.75
C MET A 180 -5.89 5.97 -4.77
N ILE A 181 -5.65 6.35 -3.50
CA ILE A 181 -6.72 6.62 -2.53
C ILE A 181 -7.64 7.73 -3.04
N TYR A 182 -7.08 8.84 -3.51
CA TYR A 182 -7.88 9.95 -4.03
C TYR A 182 -8.52 9.66 -5.39
N PHE A 183 -7.92 8.81 -6.20
CA PHE A 183 -8.51 8.31 -7.43
C PHE A 183 -9.75 7.48 -7.14
N LEU A 184 -9.66 6.54 -6.21
CA LEU A 184 -10.77 5.72 -5.74
C LEU A 184 -11.85 6.56 -5.05
N THR A 185 -11.46 7.59 -4.28
CA THR A 185 -12.41 8.54 -3.68
C THR A 185 -13.18 9.29 -4.78
N GLY A 186 -12.48 9.81 -5.78
CA GLY A 186 -13.11 10.53 -6.89
C GLY A 186 -14.08 9.68 -7.70
N ASN A 187 -13.85 8.38 -7.79
CA ASN A 187 -14.68 7.41 -8.52
C ASN A 187 -15.66 6.64 -7.60
N CYS A 188 -15.92 7.15 -6.39
CA CYS A 188 -16.92 6.63 -5.43
C CYS A 188 -16.62 5.26 -4.83
N HIS A 189 -15.42 4.71 -5.00
CA HIS A 189 -15.03 3.43 -4.39
C HIS A 189 -14.59 3.57 -2.92
N ILE A 190 -14.18 4.77 -2.51
CA ILE A 190 -13.79 5.12 -1.13
C ILE A 190 -14.65 6.27 -0.64
N LYS A 191 -15.18 6.14 0.59
CA LYS A 191 -15.97 7.17 1.29
C LYS A 191 -15.23 7.61 2.56
N TRP A 192 -15.41 8.90 2.92
CA TRP A 192 -14.79 9.51 4.10
C TRP A 192 -15.80 9.88 5.19
N GLU A 193 -17.03 9.43 5.06
CA GLU A 193 -18.14 9.69 5.99
C GLU A 193 -18.78 8.42 6.55
#